data_04374abbaee94b94051eb0a4eb70d98e
#
_entry.id   04374abbaee94b94051eb0a4eb70d98e
#
_cell.length_a   1.000
_cell.length_b   1.000
_cell.length_c   1.000
_cell.angle_alpha   90.00
_cell.angle_beta   90.00
_cell.angle_gamma   90.00
#
_symmetry.space_group_name_H-M   'P 1'
#
loop_
_entity.id
_entity.type
_entity.pdbx_description
1 polymer ?
#
loop_
_entity_poly.entity_id
_entity_poly.type
_entity_poly.pdbx_seq_one_letter_code
_entity_poly.pdbx_strand_id
1 'polypeptide(L)'
;GRPNAISVIAAAERGTMYDPSAVFYMKKIAVGPEAVGAIDLNESVAWNVKSVAKAKGIKPADLTVVVLDRPRHDDLIREIREAGAKVRLIMDGDVAGAIATCQDSNSIDLMMGIGGTPEGIITACAMKCMGGEIQGKLWPKDEEEAEKARKAGHDLDRVLTTNDLVSSENCYFAATGVTNGDMLRGVSYRPNGATTRSLVMRSKSGTIRYVDSIHKLAKLQEYSVVDYTNPHDQES
;
A
#
# COMPACT_ATOMS: atom_id res chain seq x y z
N GLY A 1 -2.73 -12.88 14.68
CA GLY A 1 -2.49 -12.17 13.39
C GLY A 1 -1.07 -11.63 13.32
N ARG A 2 -0.59 -11.35 12.11
CA ARG A 2 0.73 -10.72 11.92
C ARG A 2 0.68 -9.27 12.40
N PRO A 3 1.78 -8.70 12.91
CA PRO A 3 1.87 -7.25 13.21
C PRO A 3 1.59 -6.40 11.96
N ASN A 4 1.13 -5.17 12.15
CA ASN A 4 0.81 -4.21 11.10
C ASN A 4 -0.36 -4.60 10.17
N ALA A 5 -1.21 -5.57 10.57
CA ALA A 5 -2.37 -5.93 9.78
C ALA A 5 -3.42 -4.81 9.81
N ILE A 6 -3.91 -4.45 8.62
CA ILE A 6 -4.96 -3.46 8.41
C ILE A 6 -6.06 -4.04 7.51
N SER A 7 -7.28 -3.63 7.76
CA SER A 7 -8.40 -3.83 6.83
C SER A 7 -8.56 -2.55 6.01
N VAL A 8 -8.63 -2.67 4.69
CA VAL A 8 -8.67 -1.52 3.79
C VAL A 8 -9.85 -1.58 2.85
N ILE A 9 -10.35 -0.40 2.47
CA ILE A 9 -11.32 -0.21 1.40
C ILE A 9 -10.93 1.03 0.60
N ALA A 10 -11.07 0.96 -0.72
CA ALA A 10 -10.98 2.11 -1.61
C ALA A 10 -12.24 2.19 -2.47
N ALA A 11 -12.66 3.40 -2.77
CA ALA A 11 -13.80 3.68 -3.64
C ALA A 11 -13.47 4.85 -4.58
N ALA A 12 -13.91 4.72 -5.83
CA ALA A 12 -13.83 5.77 -6.85
C ALA A 12 -15.08 5.71 -7.73
N GLU A 13 -15.24 6.63 -8.65
CA GLU A 13 -16.31 6.60 -9.64
C GLU A 13 -16.23 5.30 -10.46
N ARG A 14 -17.40 4.80 -10.86
CA ARG A 14 -17.50 3.57 -11.64
C ARG A 14 -16.67 3.66 -12.94
N GLY A 15 -15.86 2.60 -13.20
CA GLY A 15 -15.04 2.49 -14.41
C GLY A 15 -13.76 3.31 -14.40
N THR A 16 -13.38 3.92 -13.25
CA THR A 16 -12.17 4.74 -13.16
C THR A 16 -10.98 4.01 -12.50
N MET A 17 -11.18 2.82 -11.98
CA MET A 17 -10.13 1.95 -11.48
C MET A 17 -9.64 1.00 -12.59
N TYR A 18 -8.34 0.76 -12.63
CA TYR A 18 -7.73 -0.23 -13.52
C TYR A 18 -8.31 -1.63 -13.25
N ASP A 19 -8.49 -2.44 -14.29
CA ASP A 19 -8.95 -3.83 -14.16
C ASP A 19 -7.79 -4.76 -13.77
N PRO A 20 -7.76 -5.33 -12.55
CA PRO A 20 -6.67 -6.20 -12.09
C PRO A 20 -6.81 -7.66 -12.57
N SER A 21 -7.84 -8.01 -13.33
CA SER A 21 -8.21 -9.41 -13.60
C SER A 21 -7.20 -10.18 -14.45
N ALA A 22 -6.38 -9.48 -15.23
CA ALA A 22 -5.48 -10.11 -16.20
C ALA A 22 -4.18 -10.65 -15.59
N VAL A 23 -3.61 -9.98 -14.60
CA VAL A 23 -2.34 -10.35 -13.96
C VAL A 23 -2.41 -10.12 -12.46
N PHE A 24 -2.11 -11.18 -11.70
CA PHE A 24 -2.23 -11.15 -10.23
C PHE A 24 -1.20 -10.24 -9.55
N TYR A 25 0.02 -10.18 -10.07
CA TYR A 25 1.11 -9.39 -9.50
C TYR A 25 1.51 -8.22 -10.38
N MET A 26 2.06 -7.18 -9.74
CA MET A 26 2.74 -6.07 -10.41
C MET A 26 4.00 -5.65 -9.65
N LYS A 27 5.03 -5.21 -10.38
CA LYS A 27 6.11 -4.40 -9.81
C LYS A 27 5.55 -3.04 -9.44
N LYS A 28 5.96 -2.51 -8.28
CA LYS A 28 5.47 -1.24 -7.76
C LYS A 28 6.64 -0.41 -7.22
N ILE A 29 6.51 0.89 -7.40
CA ILE A 29 7.35 1.90 -6.75
C ILE A 29 6.45 3.04 -6.29
N ALA A 30 6.64 3.55 -5.07
CA ALA A 30 5.83 4.65 -4.54
C ALA A 30 6.65 5.59 -3.67
N VAL A 31 6.29 6.88 -3.75
CA VAL A 31 6.92 7.97 -3.00
C VAL A 31 5.89 8.93 -2.45
N GLY A 32 6.24 9.61 -1.38
CA GLY A 32 5.45 10.72 -0.83
C GLY A 32 5.50 11.99 -1.69
N PRO A 33 4.73 13.03 -1.27
CA PRO A 33 4.59 14.30 -2.02
C PRO A 33 5.91 15.00 -2.36
N GLU A 34 6.90 14.87 -1.49
CA GLU A 34 8.22 15.52 -1.66
C GLU A 34 9.04 14.97 -2.84
N ALA A 35 8.72 13.76 -3.31
CA ALA A 35 9.47 13.09 -4.36
C ALA A 35 8.61 12.71 -5.59
N VAL A 36 7.46 13.33 -5.75
CA VAL A 36 6.62 13.17 -6.96
C VAL A 36 7.42 13.57 -8.20
N GLY A 37 7.36 12.71 -9.24
CA GLY A 37 8.12 12.87 -10.48
C GLY A 37 9.59 12.45 -10.38
N ALA A 38 10.03 11.90 -9.23
CA ALA A 38 11.41 11.44 -9.04
C ALA A 38 11.58 9.92 -9.19
N ILE A 39 10.54 9.19 -9.62
CA ILE A 39 10.55 7.73 -9.79
C ILE A 39 10.26 7.33 -11.24
N ASP A 40 10.89 6.23 -11.69
CA ASP A 40 10.59 5.58 -12.96
C ASP A 40 10.90 4.08 -12.86
N LEU A 41 9.86 3.23 -13.04
CA LEU A 41 10.02 1.76 -13.02
C LEU A 41 10.84 1.19 -14.17
N ASN A 42 11.09 1.95 -15.25
CA ASN A 42 11.96 1.55 -16.34
C ASN A 42 13.46 1.80 -16.02
N GLU A 43 13.72 2.64 -15.05
CA GLU A 43 15.08 2.95 -14.61
C GLU A 43 15.61 1.95 -13.56
N SER A 44 16.92 1.94 -13.37
CA SER A 44 17.56 1.08 -12.39
C SER A 44 17.18 1.45 -10.95
N VAL A 45 17.32 0.49 -10.03
CA VAL A 45 17.15 0.73 -8.59
C VAL A 45 18.07 1.86 -8.11
N ALA A 46 19.34 1.85 -8.55
CA ALA A 46 20.31 2.88 -8.19
C ALA A 46 19.91 4.28 -8.70
N TRP A 47 19.32 4.36 -9.89
CA TRP A 47 18.80 5.62 -10.42
C TRP A 47 17.64 6.14 -9.54
N ASN A 48 16.65 5.29 -9.24
CA ASN A 48 15.51 5.67 -8.41
C ASN A 48 15.93 6.13 -7.01
N VAL A 49 16.84 5.39 -6.35
CA VAL A 49 17.38 5.76 -5.03
C VAL A 49 18.04 7.16 -5.08
N LYS A 50 18.88 7.42 -6.07
CA LYS A 50 19.56 8.71 -6.23
C LYS A 50 18.59 9.84 -6.55
N SER A 51 17.62 9.59 -7.42
CA SER A 51 16.61 10.56 -7.84
C SER A 51 15.72 10.99 -6.66
N VAL A 52 15.21 10.02 -5.90
CA VAL A 52 14.37 10.30 -4.72
C VAL A 52 15.21 11.00 -3.63
N ALA A 53 16.44 10.56 -3.36
CA ALA A 53 17.30 11.23 -2.39
C ALA A 53 17.55 12.70 -2.79
N LYS A 54 17.80 12.96 -4.08
CA LYS A 54 17.97 14.32 -4.60
C LYS A 54 16.70 15.16 -4.42
N ALA A 55 15.53 14.61 -4.76
CA ALA A 55 14.25 15.32 -4.62
C ALA A 55 13.98 15.71 -3.17
N LYS A 56 14.31 14.83 -2.22
CA LYS A 56 14.16 15.08 -0.77
C LYS A 56 15.30 15.90 -0.16
N GLY A 57 16.36 16.23 -0.91
CA GLY A 57 17.52 16.97 -0.40
C GLY A 57 18.36 16.19 0.61
N ILE A 58 18.32 14.86 0.58
CA ILE A 58 19.09 13.97 1.47
C ILE A 58 20.12 13.16 0.69
N LYS A 59 21.04 12.49 1.41
CA LYS A 59 21.98 11.55 0.79
C LYS A 59 21.31 10.18 0.62
N PRO A 60 21.73 9.36 -0.38
CA PRO A 60 21.25 7.98 -0.51
C PRO A 60 21.40 7.17 0.80
N ALA A 61 22.48 7.39 1.57
CA ALA A 61 22.71 6.72 2.84
C ALA A 61 21.70 7.05 3.96
N ASP A 62 20.97 8.15 3.81
CA ASP A 62 19.91 8.55 4.74
C ASP A 62 18.53 8.07 4.29
N LEU A 63 18.38 7.70 3.01
CA LEU A 63 17.12 7.23 2.41
C LEU A 63 16.80 5.81 2.88
N THR A 64 15.54 5.60 3.27
CA THR A 64 15.02 4.29 3.69
C THR A 64 13.99 3.77 2.69
N VAL A 65 14.27 2.59 2.13
CA VAL A 65 13.37 1.90 1.21
C VAL A 65 12.64 0.78 1.95
N VAL A 66 11.32 0.78 1.92
CA VAL A 66 10.52 -0.33 2.44
C VAL A 66 10.29 -1.38 1.35
N VAL A 67 10.49 -2.65 1.69
CA VAL A 67 10.36 -3.81 0.80
C VAL A 67 9.68 -4.95 1.56
N LEU A 68 8.79 -5.70 0.88
CA LEU A 68 8.25 -6.94 1.42
C LEU A 68 9.36 -7.99 1.55
N ASP A 69 9.45 -8.63 2.72
CA ASP A 69 10.35 -9.76 2.97
C ASP A 69 9.83 -11.02 2.27
N ARG A 70 10.29 -11.20 1.03
CA ARG A 70 9.94 -12.33 0.15
C ARG A 70 11.16 -12.74 -0.68
N PRO A 71 11.38 -14.04 -0.93
CA PRO A 71 12.53 -14.51 -1.74
C PRO A 71 12.63 -13.83 -3.11
N ARG A 72 11.50 -13.49 -3.73
CA ARG A 72 11.48 -12.77 -5.03
C ARG A 72 12.08 -11.36 -4.98
N HIS A 73 12.38 -10.83 -3.79
CA HIS A 73 12.97 -9.51 -3.59
C HIS A 73 14.46 -9.53 -3.18
N ASP A 74 15.11 -10.71 -3.10
CA ASP A 74 16.49 -10.82 -2.65
C ASP A 74 17.45 -9.98 -3.52
N ASP A 75 17.28 -10.02 -4.84
CA ASP A 75 18.07 -9.19 -5.76
C ASP A 75 17.75 -7.71 -5.60
N LEU A 76 16.47 -7.33 -5.50
CA LEU A 76 16.06 -5.95 -5.25
C LEU A 76 16.66 -5.40 -3.95
N ILE A 77 16.63 -6.19 -2.89
CA ILE A 77 17.19 -5.80 -1.58
C ILE A 77 18.71 -5.58 -1.69
N ARG A 78 19.41 -6.45 -2.43
CA ARG A 78 20.84 -6.29 -2.70
C ARG A 78 21.12 -5.00 -3.48
N GLU A 79 20.41 -4.75 -4.58
CA GLU A 79 20.57 -3.56 -5.41
C GLU A 79 20.31 -2.25 -4.63
N ILE A 80 19.28 -2.22 -3.76
CA ILE A 80 19.02 -1.07 -2.89
C ILE A 80 20.21 -0.79 -1.95
N ARG A 81 20.78 -1.84 -1.34
CA ARG A 81 21.95 -1.72 -0.47
C ARG A 81 23.21 -1.28 -1.24
N GLU A 82 23.41 -1.81 -2.43
CA GLU A 82 24.51 -1.40 -3.33
C GLU A 82 24.36 0.06 -3.79
N ALA A 83 23.12 0.55 -3.94
CA ALA A 83 22.84 1.96 -4.20
C ALA A 83 23.09 2.87 -2.98
N GLY A 84 23.42 2.28 -1.83
CA GLY A 84 23.75 2.97 -0.59
C GLY A 84 22.58 3.31 0.32
N ALA A 85 21.36 2.88 0.01
CA ALA A 85 20.17 3.15 0.81
C ALA A 85 19.96 2.10 1.92
N LYS A 86 19.19 2.49 2.94
CA LYS A 86 18.71 1.61 3.99
C LYS A 86 17.52 0.79 3.51
N VAL A 87 17.41 -0.46 3.95
CA VAL A 87 16.26 -1.31 3.66
C VAL A 87 15.49 -1.58 4.94
N ARG A 88 14.18 -1.32 4.92
CA ARG A 88 13.24 -1.76 5.95
C ARG A 88 12.41 -2.92 5.39
N LEU A 89 12.59 -4.10 5.94
CA LEU A 89 11.80 -5.27 5.57
C LEU A 89 10.49 -5.29 6.36
N ILE A 90 9.40 -5.56 5.65
CA ILE A 90 8.07 -5.78 6.23
C ILE A 90 7.55 -7.15 5.82
N MET A 91 6.91 -7.84 6.77
CA MET A 91 6.39 -9.18 6.53
C MET A 91 5.15 -9.20 5.63
N ASP A 92 4.36 -8.10 5.66
CA ASP A 92 3.11 -7.95 4.90
C ASP A 92 2.72 -6.47 4.82
N GLY A 93 1.77 -6.13 3.92
CA GLY A 93 1.16 -4.80 3.90
C GLY A 93 1.92 -3.76 3.06
N ASP A 94 2.13 -4.04 1.78
CA ASP A 94 2.71 -3.07 0.83
C ASP A 94 1.88 -1.79 0.68
N VAL A 95 0.56 -1.86 0.87
CA VAL A 95 -0.33 -0.68 0.95
C VAL A 95 0.09 0.24 2.10
N ALA A 96 0.30 -0.31 3.29
CA ALA A 96 0.77 0.46 4.44
C ALA A 96 2.19 1.00 4.24
N GLY A 97 3.06 0.21 3.58
CA GLY A 97 4.41 0.62 3.22
C GLY A 97 4.44 1.83 2.27
N ALA A 98 3.56 1.85 1.28
CA ALA A 98 3.42 2.98 0.37
C ALA A 98 2.85 4.23 1.10
N ILE A 99 1.81 4.07 1.91
CA ILE A 99 1.23 5.17 2.71
C ILE A 99 2.28 5.77 3.65
N ALA A 100 3.17 4.95 4.21
CA ALA A 100 4.23 5.41 5.10
C ALA A 100 5.18 6.42 4.43
N THR A 101 5.36 6.37 3.10
CA THR A 101 6.17 7.35 2.35
C THR A 101 5.57 8.75 2.36
N CYS A 102 4.27 8.88 2.64
CA CYS A 102 3.54 10.14 2.70
C CYS A 102 3.37 10.69 4.12
N GLN A 103 3.94 10.04 5.13
CA GLN A 103 3.77 10.41 6.54
C GLN A 103 5.07 10.96 7.12
N ASP A 104 5.11 12.23 7.49
CA ASP A 104 6.28 12.90 8.09
C ASP A 104 6.78 12.23 9.38
N SER A 105 5.89 11.52 10.08
CA SER A 105 6.23 10.78 11.29
C SER A 105 6.97 9.47 11.04
N ASN A 106 7.05 9.02 9.78
CA ASN A 106 7.73 7.80 9.37
C ASN A 106 9.08 8.11 8.71
N SER A 107 10.04 7.21 8.92
CA SER A 107 11.36 7.27 8.28
C SER A 107 11.41 6.54 6.94
N ILE A 108 10.27 6.32 6.28
CA ILE A 108 10.19 5.64 4.99
C ILE A 108 10.10 6.68 3.88
N ASP A 109 11.04 6.62 2.93
CA ASP A 109 11.15 7.57 1.83
C ASP A 109 10.66 7.01 0.51
N LEU A 110 10.78 5.70 0.32
CA LEU A 110 10.53 5.01 -0.93
C LEU A 110 9.97 3.62 -0.65
N MET A 111 8.97 3.17 -1.40
CA MET A 111 8.50 1.80 -1.42
C MET A 111 8.84 1.16 -2.76
N MET A 112 9.41 -0.03 -2.75
CA MET A 112 9.70 -0.83 -3.95
C MET A 112 9.33 -2.30 -3.72
N GLY A 113 8.87 -2.97 -4.77
CA GLY A 113 8.67 -4.41 -4.72
C GLY A 113 7.64 -4.94 -5.70
N ILE A 114 7.33 -6.23 -5.55
CA ILE A 114 6.31 -6.96 -6.31
C ILE A 114 5.23 -7.40 -5.33
N GLY A 115 4.00 -7.00 -5.58
CA GLY A 115 2.83 -7.36 -4.79
C GLY A 115 1.59 -7.48 -5.66
N GLY A 116 0.43 -7.72 -5.07
CA GLY A 116 -0.83 -7.90 -5.81
C GLY A 116 -1.22 -6.65 -6.62
N THR A 117 -1.76 -6.87 -7.81
CA THR A 117 -2.29 -5.79 -8.66
C THR A 117 -3.46 -5.07 -7.98
N PRO A 118 -4.43 -5.77 -7.34
CA PRO A 118 -5.51 -5.09 -6.61
C PRO A 118 -4.99 -4.16 -5.51
N GLU A 119 -3.97 -4.57 -4.75
CA GLU A 119 -3.34 -3.74 -3.72
C GLU A 119 -2.67 -2.50 -4.32
N GLY A 120 -2.11 -2.60 -5.54
CA GLY A 120 -1.56 -1.46 -6.26
C GLY A 120 -2.63 -0.39 -6.58
N ILE A 121 -3.82 -0.82 -6.98
CA ILE A 121 -4.95 0.07 -7.29
C ILE A 121 -5.47 0.74 -6.01
N ILE A 122 -5.65 -0.04 -4.94
CA ILE A 122 -6.02 0.48 -3.61
C ILE A 122 -4.99 1.50 -3.13
N THR A 123 -3.70 1.21 -3.31
CA THR A 123 -2.60 2.12 -2.99
C THR A 123 -2.68 3.41 -3.81
N ALA A 124 -2.99 3.34 -5.11
CA ALA A 124 -3.15 4.53 -5.95
C ALA A 124 -4.24 5.48 -5.42
N CYS A 125 -5.36 4.95 -4.91
CA CYS A 125 -6.37 5.76 -4.22
C CYS A 125 -5.79 6.48 -2.99
N ALA A 126 -5.00 5.77 -2.17
CA ALA A 126 -4.37 6.37 -1.00
C ALA A 126 -3.36 7.45 -1.38
N MET A 127 -2.50 7.18 -2.39
CA MET A 127 -1.51 8.14 -2.90
C MET A 127 -2.19 9.40 -3.43
N LYS A 128 -3.28 9.29 -4.20
CA LYS A 128 -4.08 10.45 -4.64
C LYS A 128 -4.63 11.26 -3.46
N CYS A 129 -5.06 10.59 -2.38
CA CYS A 129 -5.55 11.29 -1.19
C CYS A 129 -4.46 12.06 -0.45
N MET A 130 -3.21 11.60 -0.52
CA MET A 130 -2.06 12.14 0.21
C MET A 130 -1.11 12.98 -0.64
N GLY A 131 -1.37 13.09 -1.95
CA GLY A 131 -0.52 13.83 -2.87
C GLY A 131 0.78 13.12 -3.25
N GLY A 132 0.90 11.82 -2.98
CA GLY A 132 2.03 11.00 -3.37
C GLY A 132 1.89 10.42 -4.78
N GLU A 133 2.86 9.62 -5.19
CA GLU A 133 2.90 8.95 -6.49
C GLU A 133 3.15 7.45 -6.36
N ILE A 134 2.47 6.66 -7.18
CA ILE A 134 2.76 5.25 -7.39
C ILE A 134 2.88 4.96 -8.88
N GLN A 135 3.83 4.11 -9.25
CA GLN A 135 3.90 3.49 -10.55
C GLN A 135 3.81 1.98 -10.41
N GLY A 136 3.14 1.33 -11.38
CA GLY A 136 2.99 -0.11 -11.45
C GLY A 136 3.31 -0.66 -12.84
N LYS A 137 3.90 -1.85 -12.91
CA LYS A 137 4.10 -2.59 -14.15
C LYS A 137 3.66 -4.03 -13.93
N LEU A 138 2.78 -4.54 -14.78
CA LEU A 138 2.26 -5.90 -14.66
C LEU A 138 3.41 -6.93 -14.63
N TRP A 139 3.34 -7.88 -13.75
CA TRP A 139 4.37 -8.90 -13.55
C TRP A 139 3.72 -10.30 -13.56
N PRO A 140 3.51 -10.90 -14.75
CA PRO A 140 2.93 -12.23 -14.86
C PRO A 140 3.86 -13.27 -14.25
N LYS A 141 3.28 -14.27 -13.59
CA LYS A 141 4.02 -15.34 -12.91
C LYS A 141 4.66 -16.33 -13.88
N ASP A 142 4.05 -16.49 -15.07
CA ASP A 142 4.45 -17.41 -16.13
C ASP A 142 4.01 -16.89 -17.51
N GLU A 143 4.45 -17.57 -18.57
CA GLU A 143 4.13 -17.18 -19.94
C GLU A 143 2.64 -17.39 -20.27
N GLU A 144 1.96 -18.34 -19.64
CA GLU A 144 0.51 -18.53 -19.83
C GLU A 144 -0.29 -17.30 -19.37
N GLU A 145 0.04 -16.77 -18.18
CA GLU A 145 -0.57 -15.53 -17.67
C GLU A 145 -0.21 -14.35 -18.55
N ALA A 146 1.05 -14.27 -19.02
CA ALA A 146 1.51 -13.22 -19.93
C ALA A 146 0.74 -13.23 -21.25
N GLU A 147 0.55 -14.39 -21.87
CA GLU A 147 -0.23 -14.53 -23.10
C GLU A 147 -1.71 -14.16 -22.91
N LYS A 148 -2.31 -14.60 -21.80
CA LYS A 148 -3.70 -14.23 -21.46
C LYS A 148 -3.86 -12.72 -21.34
N ALA A 149 -2.93 -12.06 -20.66
CA ALA A 149 -2.93 -10.62 -20.51
C ALA A 149 -2.79 -9.90 -21.86
N ARG A 150 -1.85 -10.33 -22.73
CA ARG A 150 -1.69 -9.74 -24.08
C ARG A 150 -2.94 -9.94 -24.95
N LYS A 151 -3.56 -11.12 -24.90
CA LYS A 151 -4.82 -11.42 -25.62
C LYS A 151 -6.00 -10.57 -25.11
N ALA A 152 -5.99 -10.21 -23.81
CA ALA A 152 -6.97 -9.30 -23.22
C ALA A 152 -6.66 -7.82 -23.52
N GLY A 153 -5.59 -7.51 -24.27
CA GLY A 153 -5.23 -6.16 -24.68
C GLY A 153 -4.35 -5.40 -23.68
N HIS A 154 -3.78 -6.10 -22.68
CA HIS A 154 -2.85 -5.45 -21.75
C HIS A 154 -1.44 -5.38 -22.33
N ASP A 155 -0.83 -4.20 -22.21
CA ASP A 155 0.58 -3.97 -22.50
C ASP A 155 1.40 -4.26 -21.24
N LEU A 156 2.18 -5.35 -21.26
CA LEU A 156 3.01 -5.78 -20.13
C LEU A 156 4.27 -4.92 -19.94
N ASP A 157 4.66 -4.16 -20.96
CA ASP A 157 5.82 -3.28 -20.92
C ASP A 157 5.49 -1.88 -20.44
N ARG A 158 4.21 -1.53 -20.42
CA ARG A 158 3.74 -0.23 -20.00
C ARG A 158 3.90 -0.02 -18.50
N VAL A 159 4.49 1.10 -18.11
CA VAL A 159 4.41 1.62 -16.75
C VAL A 159 3.08 2.34 -16.57
N LEU A 160 2.28 1.84 -15.63
CA LEU A 160 1.00 2.43 -15.22
C LEU A 160 1.28 3.49 -14.15
N THR A 161 0.88 4.71 -14.42
CA THR A 161 0.96 5.84 -13.48
C THR A 161 -0.15 5.77 -12.43
N THR A 162 -0.08 6.60 -11.40
CA THR A 162 -1.17 6.76 -10.42
C THR A 162 -2.52 7.02 -11.12
N ASN A 163 -2.53 7.83 -12.17
CA ASN A 163 -3.73 8.16 -12.93
C ASN A 163 -4.20 7.03 -13.86
N ASP A 164 -3.29 6.18 -14.36
CA ASP A 164 -3.67 4.97 -15.07
C ASP A 164 -4.31 3.93 -14.14
N LEU A 165 -3.83 3.84 -12.90
CA LEU A 165 -4.38 2.93 -11.90
C LEU A 165 -5.73 3.40 -11.36
N VAL A 166 -5.90 4.72 -11.16
CA VAL A 166 -7.17 5.35 -10.76
C VAL A 166 -7.31 6.70 -11.45
N SER A 167 -8.16 6.78 -12.48
CA SER A 167 -8.32 8.01 -13.27
C SER A 167 -9.22 9.06 -12.61
N SER A 168 -10.09 8.68 -11.65
CA SER A 168 -10.94 9.63 -10.93
C SER A 168 -10.12 10.56 -10.05
N GLU A 169 -10.44 11.86 -10.10
CA GLU A 169 -9.92 12.85 -9.14
C GLU A 169 -10.66 12.82 -7.80
N ASN A 170 -11.73 12.04 -7.70
CA ASN A 170 -12.53 11.90 -6.48
C ASN A 170 -12.58 10.45 -6.04
N CYS A 171 -11.56 10.04 -5.32
CA CYS A 171 -11.50 8.72 -4.69
C CYS A 171 -11.43 8.83 -3.17
N TYR A 172 -11.77 7.73 -2.53
CA TYR A 172 -11.78 7.56 -1.09
C TYR A 172 -10.90 6.37 -0.72
N PHE A 173 -10.24 6.49 0.40
CA PHE A 173 -9.52 5.40 1.01
C PHE A 173 -9.82 5.37 2.50
N ALA A 174 -10.08 4.18 3.03
CA ALA A 174 -10.19 3.96 4.47
C ALA A 174 -9.40 2.72 4.88
N ALA A 175 -8.75 2.81 6.03
CA ALA A 175 -8.04 1.70 6.66
C ALA A 175 -8.39 1.65 8.14
N THR A 176 -8.53 0.43 8.69
CA THR A 176 -8.71 0.20 10.13
C THR A 176 -7.63 -0.76 10.61
N GLY A 177 -6.99 -0.45 11.72
CA GLY A 177 -6.01 -1.32 12.35
C GLY A 177 -6.65 -2.60 12.87
N VAL A 178 -6.14 -3.76 12.43
CA VAL A 178 -6.54 -5.08 12.95
C VAL A 178 -5.60 -5.51 14.07
N THR A 179 -4.31 -5.47 13.83
CA THR A 179 -3.26 -5.65 14.84
C THR A 179 -2.47 -4.36 14.99
N ASN A 180 -1.75 -4.22 16.11
CA ASN A 180 -0.93 -3.03 16.32
C ASN A 180 0.13 -2.89 15.24
N GLY A 181 0.25 -1.70 14.72
CA GLY A 181 1.21 -1.36 13.67
C GLY A 181 1.66 0.10 13.73
N ASP A 182 2.66 0.42 12.91
CA ASP A 182 3.25 1.77 12.85
C ASP A 182 2.25 2.82 12.36
N MET A 183 1.33 2.42 11.45
CA MET A 183 0.35 3.33 10.86
C MET A 183 -0.89 3.50 11.74
N LEU A 184 -1.43 2.40 12.27
CA LEU A 184 -2.67 2.38 13.04
C LEU A 184 -2.55 1.42 14.22
N ARG A 185 -3.15 1.80 15.36
CA ARG A 185 -3.36 0.87 16.47
C ARG A 185 -4.38 -0.19 16.06
N GLY A 186 -4.13 -1.42 16.45
CA GLY A 186 -5.06 -2.54 16.26
C GLY A 186 -6.29 -2.46 17.16
N VAL A 187 -7.15 -3.45 16.99
CA VAL A 187 -8.34 -3.63 17.82
C VAL A 187 -7.90 -3.91 19.26
N SER A 188 -8.46 -3.17 20.22
CA SER A 188 -8.24 -3.39 21.65
C SER A 188 -9.56 -3.81 22.30
N TYR A 189 -9.63 -5.03 22.78
CA TYR A 189 -10.79 -5.57 23.48
C TYR A 189 -10.78 -5.17 24.97
N ARG A 190 -11.97 -4.92 25.51
CA ARG A 190 -12.25 -4.63 26.92
C ARG A 190 -13.46 -5.45 27.37
N PRO A 191 -13.70 -5.62 28.67
CA PRO A 191 -14.79 -6.49 29.16
C PRO A 191 -16.17 -6.22 28.52
N ASN A 192 -16.48 -4.97 28.18
CA ASN A 192 -17.80 -4.58 27.64
C ASN A 192 -17.70 -3.94 26.24
N GLY A 193 -16.58 -4.06 25.55
CA GLY A 193 -16.43 -3.40 24.26
C GLY A 193 -15.09 -3.61 23.59
N ALA A 194 -14.93 -2.93 22.48
CA ALA A 194 -13.67 -2.83 21.76
C ALA A 194 -13.42 -1.40 21.30
N THR A 195 -12.17 -1.08 21.05
CA THR A 195 -11.80 0.18 20.39
C THR A 195 -11.05 -0.12 19.10
N THR A 196 -11.30 0.68 18.07
CA THR A 196 -10.59 0.64 16.80
C THR A 196 -10.07 2.02 16.45
N ARG A 197 -8.98 2.06 15.66
CA ARG A 197 -8.48 3.29 15.07
C ARG A 197 -8.47 3.15 13.56
N SER A 198 -9.06 4.12 12.88
CA SER A 198 -9.19 4.14 11.42
C SER A 198 -8.59 5.41 10.84
N LEU A 199 -8.13 5.30 9.60
CA LEU A 199 -7.72 6.40 8.73
C LEU A 199 -8.76 6.50 7.61
N VAL A 200 -9.32 7.69 7.36
CA VAL A 200 -10.29 7.93 6.28
C VAL A 200 -9.85 9.15 5.48
N MET A 201 -9.70 8.99 4.18
CA MET A 201 -9.17 10.02 3.30
C MET A 201 -10.05 10.22 2.08
N ARG A 202 -10.01 11.42 1.51
CA ARG A 202 -10.65 11.77 0.26
C ARG A 202 -9.71 12.62 -0.60
N SER A 203 -9.47 12.22 -1.86
CA SER A 203 -8.57 12.92 -2.76
C SER A 203 -9.06 14.32 -3.13
N LYS A 204 -10.33 14.46 -3.52
CA LYS A 204 -10.91 15.76 -3.95
C LYS A 204 -10.82 16.87 -2.91
N SER A 205 -10.87 16.52 -1.62
CA SER A 205 -10.80 17.51 -0.53
C SER A 205 -9.42 17.59 0.13
N GLY A 206 -8.50 16.64 -0.18
CA GLY A 206 -7.21 16.51 0.50
C GLY A 206 -7.34 16.28 2.00
N THR A 207 -8.51 15.79 2.46
CA THR A 207 -8.80 15.67 3.88
C THR A 207 -8.44 14.28 4.38
N ILE A 208 -7.62 14.25 5.42
CA ILE A 208 -7.21 13.04 6.15
C ILE A 208 -7.84 13.10 7.55
N ARG A 209 -8.52 12.03 7.95
CA ARG A 209 -9.15 11.91 9.26
C ARG A 209 -8.67 10.66 9.97
N TYR A 210 -8.31 10.81 11.22
CA TYR A 210 -8.15 9.68 12.13
C TYR A 210 -9.41 9.58 12.97
N VAL A 211 -10.00 8.37 13.03
CA VAL A 211 -11.25 8.09 13.74
C VAL A 211 -10.96 7.04 14.80
N ASP A 212 -11.06 7.43 16.06
CA ASP A 212 -11.05 6.50 17.19
C ASP A 212 -12.50 6.13 17.53
N SER A 213 -12.84 4.84 17.43
CA SER A 213 -14.18 4.33 17.66
C SER A 213 -14.25 3.46 18.89
N ILE A 214 -15.36 3.56 19.62
CA ILE A 214 -15.68 2.74 20.80
C ILE A 214 -16.89 1.89 20.43
N HIS A 215 -16.74 0.57 20.50
CA HIS A 215 -17.75 -0.40 20.14
C HIS A 215 -18.31 -1.05 21.40
N LYS A 216 -19.65 -1.11 21.52
CA LYS A 216 -20.34 -1.90 22.55
C LYS A 216 -20.64 -3.29 21.96
N LEU A 217 -19.96 -4.33 22.44
CA LEU A 217 -20.08 -5.68 21.89
C LEU A 217 -21.52 -6.21 21.95
N ALA A 218 -22.24 -5.96 23.04
CA ALA A 218 -23.64 -6.34 23.17
C ALA A 218 -24.53 -5.78 22.03
N LYS A 219 -24.21 -4.59 21.53
CA LYS A 219 -24.93 -4.00 20.39
C LYS A 219 -24.49 -4.57 19.05
N LEU A 220 -23.20 -4.88 18.89
CA LEU A 220 -22.71 -5.53 17.69
C LEU A 220 -23.31 -6.93 17.51
N GLN A 221 -23.56 -7.67 18.58
CA GLN A 221 -24.17 -8.99 18.55
C GLN A 221 -25.62 -8.99 18.04
N GLU A 222 -26.37 -7.89 18.21
CA GLU A 222 -27.76 -7.81 17.77
C GLU A 222 -27.93 -7.94 16.23
N TYR A 223 -26.89 -7.62 15.46
CA TYR A 223 -26.92 -7.63 13.97
C TYR A 223 -25.73 -8.31 13.30
N SER A 224 -24.72 -8.71 14.08
CA SER A 224 -23.56 -9.43 13.54
C SER A 224 -23.79 -10.93 13.56
N VAL A 225 -23.32 -11.61 12.52
CA VAL A 225 -23.27 -13.08 12.46
C VAL A 225 -22.09 -13.65 13.27
N VAL A 226 -21.21 -12.79 13.77
CA VAL A 226 -20.03 -13.17 14.56
C VAL A 226 -20.42 -13.18 16.03
N ASP A 227 -20.17 -14.30 16.73
CA ASP A 227 -20.32 -14.40 18.18
C ASP A 227 -19.11 -13.74 18.87
N TYR A 228 -19.35 -12.64 19.57
CA TYR A 228 -18.34 -11.91 20.34
C TYR A 228 -18.25 -12.36 21.80
N THR A 229 -19.08 -13.34 22.24
CA THR A 229 -19.11 -13.80 23.64
C THR A 229 -17.99 -14.80 23.93
N ASN A 230 -17.44 -15.46 22.91
CA ASN A 230 -16.41 -16.47 23.09
C ASN A 230 -15.17 -16.18 22.23
N PRO A 231 -14.24 -15.31 22.69
CA PRO A 231 -13.05 -14.93 21.91
C PRO A 231 -12.08 -16.10 21.66
N HIS A 232 -12.26 -17.25 22.32
CA HIS A 232 -11.38 -18.42 22.17
C HIS A 232 -11.82 -19.43 21.10
N ASP A 233 -13.02 -19.31 20.51
CA ASP A 233 -13.51 -20.24 19.48
C ASP A 233 -13.10 -19.86 18.05
N GLN A 234 -12.22 -18.86 17.87
CA GLN A 234 -11.74 -18.42 16.54
C GLN A 234 -10.36 -19.01 16.15
N GLU A 235 -9.84 -19.96 16.92
CA GLU A 235 -8.63 -20.72 16.55
C GLU A 235 -9.01 -22.14 16.10
N SER A 236 -9.58 -22.25 14.88
CA SER A 236 -9.66 -23.52 14.17
C SER A 236 -9.48 -23.32 12.67
#